data_eb30ca808363f2f8581dbfb958ecbd82
#
_entry.id   eb30ca808363f2f8581dbfb958ecbd82
#
_cell.length_a   1.000
_cell.length_b   1.000
_cell.length_c   1.000
_cell.angle_alpha   90.00
_cell.angle_beta   90.00
_cell.angle_gamma   90.00
#
_symmetry.space_group_name_H-M   'P 1'
#
loop_
_entity.id
_entity.type
_entity.pdbx_description
1 polymer ?
#
loop_
_entity_poly.entity_id
_entity_poly.type
_entity_poly.pdbx_seq_one_letter_code
_entity_poly.pdbx_strand_id
1 'polypeptide(L)'
;MENDDRMVCNRFMEAANNCYYRNVPTSTDFLDIYKQNLFNTVIRELPPVQYRFDGGYELAERKVIMFLPQDSEISDLPFLTLKVTPRNLHFTEKLNHRDYLGSIMGLGIKRDKVGDILLYDNCAYIFCMKSIAEYLTDNLLKIRNTYVTVTEISNEEFIYEPSYEVIKGSVASLRLDAVIALGFNGSRSHITSYIIDGKVSVNGRIITSNAYNLKAGDIISVRGLGKIRYMDTLSETKKGRIMITINKLSLIHISEPTRH
;
A
#
# COMPACT_ATOMS: atom_id res chain seq x y z
N MET A 1 0.78 -4.47 -25.14
CA MET A 1 1.02 -3.46 -24.10
C MET A 1 0.37 -2.18 -24.58
N GLU A 2 -0.56 -1.64 -23.81
CA GLU A 2 -1.25 -0.41 -24.16
C GLU A 2 -0.26 0.76 -24.19
N ASN A 3 -0.61 1.84 -24.86
CA ASN A 3 0.30 2.99 -25.04
C ASN A 3 0.71 3.60 -23.69
N ASP A 4 -0.22 3.62 -22.73
CA ASP A 4 0.00 4.11 -21.37
C ASP A 4 1.00 3.25 -20.58
N ASP A 5 0.93 1.91 -20.72
CA ASP A 5 1.87 1.00 -20.08
C ASP A 5 3.31 1.21 -20.55
N ARG A 6 3.45 1.43 -21.87
CA ARG A 6 4.74 1.71 -22.49
C ARG A 6 5.35 3.01 -21.96
N MET A 7 4.53 4.04 -21.78
CA MET A 7 4.98 5.30 -21.18
C MET A 7 5.44 5.12 -19.73
N VAL A 8 4.74 4.29 -18.95
CA VAL A 8 5.13 3.99 -17.57
C VAL A 8 6.45 3.22 -17.54
N CYS A 9 6.63 2.20 -18.39
CA CYS A 9 7.88 1.45 -18.48
C CYS A 9 9.06 2.34 -18.90
N ASN A 10 8.85 3.25 -19.86
CA ASN A 10 9.88 4.20 -20.31
C ASN A 10 10.34 5.11 -19.14
N ARG A 11 9.43 5.56 -18.27
CA ARG A 11 9.77 6.36 -17.09
C ARG A 11 10.64 5.58 -16.10
N PHE A 12 10.41 4.27 -15.94
CA PHE A 12 11.27 3.43 -15.11
C PHE A 12 12.68 3.35 -15.67
N MET A 13 12.79 3.12 -16.98
CA MET A 13 14.07 3.08 -17.67
C MET A 13 14.81 4.42 -17.59
N GLU A 14 14.09 5.52 -17.77
CA GLU A 14 14.66 6.87 -17.67
C GLU A 14 15.18 7.15 -16.26
N ALA A 15 14.42 6.82 -15.21
CA ALA A 15 14.85 7.01 -13.83
C ALA A 15 16.08 6.14 -13.52
N ALA A 16 16.09 4.87 -13.91
CA ALA A 16 17.22 3.97 -13.72
C ALA A 16 18.48 4.44 -14.49
N ASN A 17 18.34 4.87 -15.73
CA ASN A 17 19.42 5.42 -16.52
C ASN A 17 19.98 6.70 -15.91
N ASN A 18 19.13 7.61 -15.47
CA ASN A 18 19.54 8.83 -14.78
C ASN A 18 20.34 8.52 -13.51
N CYS A 19 19.90 7.51 -12.72
CA CYS A 19 20.65 7.03 -11.57
C CYS A 19 22.02 6.52 -11.97
N TYR A 20 22.08 5.65 -12.97
CA TYR A 20 23.32 5.00 -13.43
C TYR A 20 24.35 6.01 -13.98
N TYR A 21 23.91 6.85 -14.94
CA TYR A 21 24.84 7.77 -15.62
C TYR A 21 25.26 8.97 -14.77
N ARG A 22 24.40 9.44 -13.88
CA ARG A 22 24.70 10.59 -13.02
C ARG A 22 25.25 10.19 -11.65
N ASN A 23 25.23 8.91 -11.33
CA ASN A 23 25.64 8.35 -10.04
C ASN A 23 24.93 9.05 -8.84
N VAL A 24 23.64 9.32 -8.99
CA VAL A 24 22.79 9.92 -7.95
C VAL A 24 21.51 9.12 -7.77
N PRO A 25 20.98 8.99 -6.54
CA PRO A 25 19.68 8.37 -6.32
C PRO A 25 18.56 9.05 -7.14
N THR A 26 17.67 8.25 -7.68
CA THR A 26 16.46 8.73 -8.36
C THR A 26 15.25 7.95 -7.89
N SER A 27 14.05 8.46 -8.14
CA SER A 27 12.82 7.76 -7.76
C SER A 27 11.70 8.01 -8.75
N THR A 28 10.72 7.12 -8.72
CA THR A 28 9.41 7.35 -9.33
C THR A 28 8.52 8.16 -8.39
N ASP A 29 7.39 8.62 -8.90
CA ASP A 29 6.24 8.98 -8.08
C ASP A 29 5.59 7.72 -7.49
N PHE A 30 4.53 7.86 -6.65
CA PHE A 30 3.80 6.74 -6.09
C PHE A 30 3.05 5.94 -7.16
N LEU A 31 3.33 4.67 -7.21
CA LEU A 31 2.74 3.69 -8.12
C LEU A 31 1.66 2.89 -7.40
N ASP A 32 0.55 2.65 -8.08
CA ASP A 32 -0.41 1.64 -7.66
C ASP A 32 0.13 0.22 -7.94
N ILE A 33 -0.57 -0.80 -7.44
CA ILE A 33 -0.16 -2.20 -7.59
C ILE A 33 -0.01 -2.60 -9.06
N TYR A 34 -0.86 -2.08 -9.96
CA TYR A 34 -0.78 -2.39 -11.38
C TYR A 34 0.54 -1.88 -11.98
N LYS A 35 0.87 -0.62 -11.75
CA LYS A 35 2.13 -0.02 -12.24
C LYS A 35 3.37 -0.66 -11.61
N GLN A 36 3.31 -1.03 -10.32
CA GLN A 36 4.37 -1.80 -9.68
C GLN A 36 4.60 -3.15 -10.39
N ASN A 37 3.53 -3.80 -10.84
CA ASN A 37 3.65 -5.05 -11.59
C ASN A 37 4.24 -4.86 -13.01
N LEU A 38 3.98 -3.72 -13.66
CA LEU A 38 4.62 -3.39 -14.94
C LEU A 38 6.15 -3.31 -14.82
N PHE A 39 6.67 -2.88 -13.68
CA PHE A 39 8.11 -2.84 -13.44
C PHE A 39 8.79 -4.20 -13.62
N ASN A 40 8.10 -5.29 -13.26
CA ASN A 40 8.63 -6.64 -13.44
C ASN A 40 8.90 -7.00 -14.90
N THR A 41 8.28 -6.30 -15.85
CA THR A 41 8.48 -6.55 -17.29
C THR A 41 9.77 -5.95 -17.81
N VAL A 42 10.31 -4.92 -17.15
CA VAL A 42 11.50 -4.18 -17.58
C VAL A 42 12.73 -4.40 -16.69
N ILE A 43 12.60 -5.13 -15.58
CA ILE A 43 13.70 -5.37 -14.63
C ILE A 43 14.99 -5.89 -15.32
N ARG A 44 14.85 -6.77 -16.32
CA ARG A 44 15.98 -7.38 -17.01
C ARG A 44 16.70 -6.42 -17.97
N GLU A 45 16.06 -5.31 -18.32
CA GLU A 45 16.57 -4.30 -19.25
C GLU A 45 17.21 -3.12 -18.50
N LEU A 46 17.10 -3.10 -17.15
CA LEU A 46 17.66 -2.02 -16.35
C LEU A 46 19.17 -2.00 -16.39
N PRO A 47 19.80 -0.81 -16.34
CA PRO A 47 21.24 -0.69 -16.11
C PRO A 47 21.58 -1.27 -14.72
N PRO A 48 22.89 -1.51 -14.42
CA PRO A 48 23.32 -2.08 -13.15
C PRO A 48 23.17 -1.07 -11.99
N VAL A 49 21.94 -0.92 -11.51
CA VAL A 49 21.54 -0.12 -10.36
C VAL A 49 20.82 -1.00 -9.34
N GLN A 50 20.89 -0.64 -8.07
CA GLN A 50 20.02 -1.22 -7.05
C GLN A 50 18.64 -0.57 -7.15
N TYR A 51 17.58 -1.28 -6.74
CA TYR A 51 16.24 -0.69 -6.61
C TYR A 51 15.52 -1.20 -5.37
N ARG A 52 14.67 -0.34 -4.82
CA ARG A 52 13.83 -0.65 -3.67
C ARG A 52 12.45 -0.05 -3.83
N PHE A 53 11.42 -0.82 -3.44
CA PHE A 53 10.06 -0.32 -3.29
C PHE A 53 9.85 0.17 -1.87
N ASP A 54 9.34 1.38 -1.72
CA ASP A 54 9.03 1.95 -0.42
C ASP A 54 7.72 2.74 -0.47
N GLY A 55 6.90 2.62 0.56
CA GLY A 55 5.64 3.34 0.69
C GLY A 55 5.46 3.93 2.10
N GLY A 56 6.54 3.92 2.92
CA GLY A 56 6.57 4.51 4.26
C GLY A 56 6.15 3.55 5.38
N TYR A 57 5.57 2.39 5.07
CA TYR A 57 5.22 1.37 6.06
C TYR A 57 5.10 -0.02 5.41
N GLU A 58 5.13 -1.08 6.23
CA GLU A 58 5.23 -2.48 5.76
C GLU A 58 4.14 -2.86 4.75
N LEU A 59 2.89 -2.50 5.05
CA LEU A 59 1.72 -2.91 4.26
C LEU A 59 1.25 -1.87 3.24
N ALA A 60 2.11 -0.93 2.87
CA ALA A 60 1.79 0.11 1.90
C ALA A 60 1.36 -0.49 0.55
N GLU A 61 0.25 0.01 0.01
CA GLU A 61 -0.23 -0.38 -1.33
C GLU A 61 0.42 0.46 -2.41
N ARG A 62 0.53 1.74 -2.18
CA ARG A 62 1.18 2.66 -3.10
C ARG A 62 2.63 2.82 -2.69
N LYS A 63 3.54 2.55 -3.63
CA LYS A 63 4.98 2.60 -3.38
C LYS A 63 5.70 3.40 -4.45
N VAL A 64 6.75 4.07 -4.07
CA VAL A 64 7.76 4.58 -5.01
C VAL A 64 8.77 3.49 -5.32
N ILE A 65 9.38 3.52 -6.49
CA ILE A 65 10.59 2.76 -6.77
C ILE A 65 11.75 3.74 -6.64
N MET A 66 12.69 3.43 -5.76
CA MET A 66 13.93 4.17 -5.61
C MET A 66 15.03 3.41 -6.33
N PHE A 67 15.79 4.10 -7.16
CA PHE A 67 16.98 3.58 -7.83
C PHE A 67 18.22 4.18 -7.15
N LEU A 68 19.19 3.34 -6.89
CA LEU A 68 20.40 3.69 -6.15
C LEU A 68 21.63 3.24 -6.92
N PRO A 69 22.73 4.01 -6.93
CA PRO A 69 24.02 3.53 -7.36
C PRO A 69 24.43 2.25 -6.59
N GLN A 70 25.26 1.40 -7.18
CA GLN A 70 25.55 0.06 -6.63
C GLN A 70 26.08 0.06 -5.19
N ASP A 71 26.86 1.07 -4.82
CA ASP A 71 27.53 1.14 -3.50
C ASP A 71 26.91 2.21 -2.60
N SER A 72 25.65 2.61 -2.85
CA SER A 72 24.98 3.66 -2.10
C SER A 72 23.94 3.09 -1.13
N GLU A 73 23.86 3.68 0.05
CA GLU A 73 22.77 3.47 1.00
C GLU A 73 21.68 4.50 0.80
N ILE A 74 20.45 4.16 1.21
CA ILE A 74 19.32 5.10 1.21
C ILE A 74 19.51 6.05 2.38
N SER A 75 19.89 7.29 2.09
CA SER A 75 20.00 8.34 3.11
C SER A 75 18.71 9.13 3.29
N ASP A 76 17.87 9.21 2.26
CA ASP A 76 16.69 10.09 2.27
C ASP A 76 15.56 9.54 1.38
N LEU A 77 14.32 9.55 1.90
CA LEU A 77 13.14 9.15 1.15
C LEU A 77 12.64 10.30 0.27
N PRO A 78 12.14 10.03 -0.96
CA PRO A 78 11.60 11.09 -1.84
C PRO A 78 10.24 11.62 -1.40
N PHE A 79 9.67 11.06 -0.35
CA PHE A 79 8.37 11.40 0.22
C PHE A 79 8.46 11.60 1.73
N LEU A 80 7.42 12.12 2.31
CA LEU A 80 7.27 12.30 3.75
C LEU A 80 5.83 12.00 4.17
N THR A 81 5.59 12.04 5.49
CA THR A 81 4.29 11.78 6.09
C THR A 81 3.72 13.08 6.65
N LEU A 82 2.49 13.41 6.24
CA LEU A 82 1.71 14.51 6.79
C LEU A 82 0.61 13.97 7.69
N LYS A 83 0.50 14.53 8.90
CA LYS A 83 -0.61 14.30 9.82
C LYS A 83 -1.66 15.40 9.61
N VAL A 84 -2.89 14.97 9.35
CA VAL A 84 -4.05 15.87 9.18
C VAL A 84 -4.97 15.70 10.37
N THR A 85 -5.17 16.76 11.15
CA THR A 85 -5.93 16.76 12.38
C THR A 85 -7.07 17.78 12.30
N PRO A 86 -8.31 17.44 12.66
CA PRO A 86 -9.38 18.42 12.80
C PRO A 86 -9.03 19.49 13.82
N ARG A 87 -9.32 20.76 13.50
CA ARG A 87 -9.10 21.88 14.43
C ARG A 87 -10.03 21.83 15.64
N ASN A 88 -11.22 21.25 15.48
CA ASN A 88 -12.20 21.10 16.55
C ASN A 88 -12.80 19.71 16.54
N LEU A 89 -12.50 18.91 17.56
CA LEU A 89 -12.96 17.52 17.68
C LEU A 89 -14.46 17.41 18.01
N HIS A 90 -15.08 18.42 18.65
CA HIS A 90 -16.48 18.36 19.04
C HIS A 90 -17.47 18.52 17.89
N PHE A 91 -17.05 19.12 16.78
CA PHE A 91 -17.89 19.39 15.59
C PHE A 91 -17.36 18.65 14.35
N THR A 92 -16.66 17.54 14.53
CA THR A 92 -16.06 16.80 13.42
C THR A 92 -17.04 15.77 12.90
N GLU A 93 -17.40 15.86 11.61
CA GLU A 93 -18.06 14.77 10.92
C GLU A 93 -17.10 13.59 10.71
N LYS A 94 -17.62 12.37 10.65
CA LYS A 94 -16.79 11.19 10.38
C LYS A 94 -16.31 11.22 8.94
N LEU A 95 -15.06 11.64 8.74
CA LEU A 95 -14.42 11.68 7.44
C LEU A 95 -13.92 10.28 7.04
N ASN A 96 -14.02 9.97 5.77
CA ASN A 96 -13.54 8.71 5.20
C ASN A 96 -12.40 8.97 4.21
N HIS A 97 -11.74 7.92 3.78
CA HIS A 97 -10.62 7.98 2.83
C HIS A 97 -10.93 8.80 1.55
N ARG A 98 -12.16 8.69 1.02
CA ARG A 98 -12.55 9.41 -0.20
C ARG A 98 -12.66 10.91 0.02
N ASP A 99 -13.05 11.34 1.23
CA ASP A 99 -13.17 12.76 1.57
C ASP A 99 -11.77 13.43 1.57
N TYR A 100 -10.78 12.76 2.20
CA TYR A 100 -9.39 13.22 2.17
C TYR A 100 -8.83 13.24 0.75
N LEU A 101 -8.95 12.13 0.03
CA LEU A 101 -8.44 12.04 -1.34
C LEU A 101 -9.11 13.06 -2.26
N GLY A 102 -10.43 13.22 -2.16
CA GLY A 102 -11.18 14.19 -2.97
C GLY A 102 -10.73 15.63 -2.71
N SER A 103 -10.49 16.00 -1.45
CA SER A 103 -10.00 17.32 -1.09
C SER A 103 -8.59 17.58 -1.65
N ILE A 104 -7.69 16.59 -1.58
CA ILE A 104 -6.35 16.70 -2.14
C ILE A 104 -6.39 16.83 -3.66
N MET A 105 -7.20 16.00 -4.35
CA MET A 105 -7.37 16.10 -5.80
C MET A 105 -8.01 17.42 -6.21
N GLY A 106 -8.91 17.97 -5.40
CA GLY A 106 -9.53 19.30 -5.59
C GLY A 106 -8.54 20.46 -5.57
N LEU A 107 -7.37 20.28 -4.97
CA LEU A 107 -6.25 21.24 -5.02
C LEU A 107 -5.42 21.15 -6.32
N GLY A 108 -5.81 20.30 -7.28
CA GLY A 108 -5.10 20.12 -8.55
C GLY A 108 -3.89 19.18 -8.48
N ILE A 109 -3.69 18.50 -7.35
CA ILE A 109 -2.58 17.56 -7.17
C ILE A 109 -2.88 16.26 -7.92
N LYS A 110 -1.87 15.74 -8.63
CA LYS A 110 -1.98 14.45 -9.32
C LYS A 110 -1.95 13.29 -8.32
N ARG A 111 -2.72 12.23 -8.60
CA ARG A 111 -2.84 11.05 -7.72
C ARG A 111 -1.50 10.33 -7.49
N ASP A 112 -0.59 10.39 -8.44
CA ASP A 112 0.74 9.78 -8.34
C ASP A 112 1.68 10.52 -7.35
N LYS A 113 1.38 11.76 -7.01
CA LYS A 113 2.12 12.49 -5.96
C LYS A 113 1.74 12.09 -4.54
N VAL A 114 0.66 11.29 -4.38
CA VAL A 114 0.12 10.90 -3.09
C VAL A 114 0.15 9.38 -2.95
N GLY A 115 0.74 8.90 -1.87
CA GLY A 115 0.78 7.50 -1.47
C GLY A 115 -0.53 7.03 -0.84
N ASP A 116 -0.41 6.24 0.21
CA ASP A 116 -1.56 5.80 0.98
C ASP A 116 -2.03 6.90 1.94
N ILE A 117 -3.30 6.84 2.29
CA ILE A 117 -3.93 7.68 3.31
C ILE A 117 -4.45 6.74 4.39
N LEU A 118 -3.87 6.82 5.57
CA LEU A 118 -4.25 6.00 6.71
C LEU A 118 -5.13 6.82 7.65
N LEU A 119 -6.30 6.29 7.97
CA LEU A 119 -7.22 6.91 8.93
C LEU A 119 -7.02 6.26 10.29
N TYR A 120 -6.80 7.07 11.31
CA TYR A 120 -6.66 6.62 12.67
C TYR A 120 -7.37 7.58 13.63
N ASP A 121 -8.31 7.06 14.39
CA ASP A 121 -9.17 7.85 15.28
C ASP A 121 -9.81 9.03 14.50
N ASN A 122 -9.52 10.25 14.86
CA ASN A 122 -10.02 11.45 14.17
C ASN A 122 -8.96 12.12 13.27
N CYS A 123 -7.83 11.46 13.00
CA CYS A 123 -6.73 11.97 12.21
C CYS A 123 -6.57 11.17 10.90
N ALA A 124 -5.83 11.75 9.96
CA ALA A 124 -5.32 11.01 8.81
C ALA A 124 -3.82 11.21 8.66
N TYR A 125 -3.14 10.16 8.23
CA TYR A 125 -1.73 10.20 7.86
C TYR A 125 -1.63 10.02 6.35
N ILE A 126 -1.03 11.01 5.68
CA ILE A 126 -0.94 11.08 4.23
C ILE A 126 0.53 10.98 3.83
N PHE A 127 0.89 9.94 3.08
CA PHE A 127 2.20 9.86 2.45
C PHE A 127 2.17 10.68 1.17
N CYS A 128 3.10 11.59 0.99
CA CYS A 128 3.16 12.42 -0.21
C CYS A 128 4.60 12.72 -0.63
N MET A 129 4.80 12.95 -1.92
CA MET A 129 6.09 13.38 -2.44
C MET A 129 6.51 14.70 -1.78
N LYS A 130 7.80 14.84 -1.42
CA LYS A 130 8.36 16.06 -0.82
C LYS A 130 8.05 17.30 -1.65
N SER A 131 8.01 17.17 -2.97
CA SER A 131 7.74 18.28 -3.89
C SER A 131 6.36 18.94 -3.75
N ILE A 132 5.41 18.29 -3.07
CA ILE A 132 4.05 18.83 -2.86
C ILE A 132 3.69 19.01 -1.39
N ALA A 133 4.59 18.67 -0.47
CA ALA A 133 4.30 18.65 0.96
C ALA A 133 3.97 20.05 1.51
N GLU A 134 4.81 21.05 1.23
CA GLU A 134 4.60 22.42 1.63
C GLU A 134 3.27 22.96 1.08
N TYR A 135 3.00 22.72 -0.22
CA TYR A 135 1.75 23.11 -0.84
C TYR A 135 0.53 22.50 -0.17
N LEU A 136 0.60 21.19 0.21
CA LEU A 136 -0.48 20.53 0.96
C LEU A 136 -0.64 21.13 2.36
N THR A 137 0.45 21.41 3.06
CA THR A 137 0.43 21.98 4.40
C THR A 137 -0.26 23.34 4.42
N ASP A 138 -0.01 24.15 3.40
CA ASP A 138 -0.54 25.53 3.34
C ASP A 138 -1.98 25.58 2.81
N ASN A 139 -2.36 24.65 1.91
CA ASN A 139 -3.61 24.78 1.17
C ASN A 139 -4.70 23.76 1.57
N LEU A 140 -4.37 22.64 2.24
CA LEU A 140 -5.38 21.69 2.70
C LEU A 140 -5.99 22.16 4.03
N LEU A 141 -6.79 23.21 3.97
CA LEU A 141 -7.38 23.85 5.16
C LEU A 141 -8.71 23.26 5.58
N LYS A 142 -9.39 22.56 4.66
CA LYS A 142 -10.73 22.03 4.89
C LYS A 142 -10.96 20.74 4.12
N ILE A 143 -11.63 19.76 4.78
CA ILE A 143 -12.08 18.51 4.17
C ILE A 143 -13.58 18.42 4.39
N ARG A 144 -14.37 18.46 3.31
CA ARG A 144 -15.81 18.68 3.36
C ARG A 144 -16.14 19.93 4.21
N ASN A 145 -16.80 19.73 5.37
CA ASN A 145 -17.15 20.81 6.29
C ASN A 145 -16.19 20.97 7.47
N THR A 146 -15.20 20.07 7.60
CA THR A 146 -14.25 20.05 8.72
C THR A 146 -12.99 20.85 8.40
N TYR A 147 -12.71 21.89 9.19
CA TYR A 147 -11.42 22.58 9.15
C TYR A 147 -10.32 21.71 9.76
N VAL A 148 -9.19 21.64 9.10
CA VAL A 148 -8.07 20.81 9.50
C VAL A 148 -6.78 21.60 9.65
N THR A 149 -5.83 21.03 10.36
CA THR A 149 -4.43 21.44 10.42
C THR A 149 -3.60 20.31 9.84
N VAL A 150 -2.64 20.64 9.00
CA VAL A 150 -1.70 19.70 8.40
C VAL A 150 -0.32 19.96 8.98
N THR A 151 0.35 18.93 9.48
CA THR A 151 1.69 18.99 10.03
C THR A 151 2.55 17.88 9.47
N GLU A 152 3.80 18.17 9.15
CA GLU A 152 4.77 17.12 8.84
C GLU A 152 5.14 16.38 10.14
N ILE A 153 5.27 15.07 10.03
CA ILE A 153 5.76 14.22 11.12
C ILE A 153 7.00 13.46 10.65
N SER A 154 7.95 13.27 11.56
CA SER A 154 9.13 12.46 11.26
C SER A 154 8.78 10.98 11.12
N ASN A 155 9.63 10.22 10.44
CA ASN A 155 9.45 8.77 10.32
C ASN A 155 9.53 8.07 11.69
N GLU A 156 10.20 8.67 12.67
CA GLU A 156 10.31 8.17 14.05
C GLU A 156 9.01 8.38 14.84
N GLU A 157 8.26 9.43 14.52
CA GLU A 157 6.94 9.70 15.12
C GLU A 157 5.83 8.86 14.50
N PHE A 158 6.03 8.33 13.30
CA PHE A 158 5.07 7.46 12.63
C PHE A 158 5.35 6.00 12.94
N ILE A 159 4.73 5.48 14.00
CA ILE A 159 4.81 4.07 14.37
C ILE A 159 3.57 3.36 13.83
N TYR A 160 3.77 2.49 12.86
CA TYR A 160 2.72 1.67 12.26
C TYR A 160 2.66 0.31 12.94
N GLU A 161 1.61 0.08 13.73
CA GLU A 161 1.33 -1.20 14.35
C GLU A 161 0.05 -1.79 13.75
N PRO A 162 0.17 -2.77 12.84
CA PRO A 162 -1.01 -3.41 12.26
C PRO A 162 -1.75 -4.23 13.32
N SER A 163 -3.03 -3.93 13.51
CA SER A 163 -3.92 -4.76 14.32
C SER A 163 -4.50 -5.88 13.47
N TYR A 164 -4.51 -7.11 14.01
CA TYR A 164 -4.99 -8.28 13.30
C TYR A 164 -6.12 -8.97 14.04
N GLU A 165 -7.17 -9.32 13.31
CA GLU A 165 -8.16 -10.32 13.72
C GLU A 165 -7.62 -11.70 13.33
N VAL A 166 -7.40 -12.58 14.30
CA VAL A 166 -6.92 -13.95 14.04
C VAL A 166 -8.09 -14.86 13.68
N ILE A 167 -8.10 -15.33 12.46
CA ILE A 167 -9.10 -16.25 11.92
C ILE A 167 -8.49 -17.64 11.82
N LYS A 168 -9.12 -18.64 12.47
CA LYS A 168 -8.75 -20.05 12.34
C LYS A 168 -9.86 -20.79 11.63
N GLY A 169 -9.51 -21.66 10.67
CA GLY A 169 -10.49 -22.43 9.94
C GLY A 169 -9.88 -23.50 9.06
N SER A 170 -10.72 -24.35 8.49
CA SER A 170 -10.25 -25.45 7.63
C SER A 170 -10.56 -25.20 6.16
N VAL A 171 -9.57 -25.43 5.31
CA VAL A 171 -9.69 -25.38 3.84
C VAL A 171 -9.40 -26.74 3.21
N ALA A 172 -9.93 -27.01 2.03
CA ALA A 172 -9.63 -28.26 1.33
C ALA A 172 -8.21 -28.25 0.72
N SER A 173 -7.68 -27.06 0.42
CA SER A 173 -6.33 -26.85 -0.11
C SER A 173 -5.91 -25.40 0.13
N LEU A 174 -4.60 -25.11 0.06
CA LEU A 174 -4.02 -23.76 0.21
C LEU A 174 -4.19 -22.88 -1.04
N ARG A 175 -5.27 -23.09 -1.77
CA ARG A 175 -5.59 -22.30 -2.96
C ARG A 175 -6.07 -20.91 -2.56
N LEU A 176 -5.74 -19.93 -3.39
CA LEU A 176 -6.08 -18.54 -3.20
C LEU A 176 -7.58 -18.30 -2.96
N ASP A 177 -8.45 -18.92 -3.80
CA ASP A 177 -9.90 -18.80 -3.67
C ASP A 177 -10.43 -19.32 -2.32
N ALA A 178 -9.87 -20.41 -1.82
CA ALA A 178 -10.31 -21.03 -0.58
C ALA A 178 -9.88 -20.23 0.66
N VAL A 179 -8.65 -19.71 0.65
CA VAL A 179 -8.10 -18.94 1.77
C VAL A 179 -8.77 -17.56 1.87
N ILE A 180 -9.01 -16.89 0.73
CA ILE A 180 -9.75 -15.61 0.70
C ILE A 180 -11.19 -15.81 1.19
N ALA A 181 -11.88 -16.86 0.73
CA ALA A 181 -13.25 -17.15 1.16
C ALA A 181 -13.34 -17.35 2.68
N LEU A 182 -12.36 -18.01 3.29
CA LEU A 182 -12.27 -18.16 4.74
C LEU A 182 -12.01 -16.82 5.42
N GLY A 183 -11.04 -16.03 4.95
CA GLY A 183 -10.63 -14.77 5.58
C GLY A 183 -11.68 -13.66 5.55
N PHE A 184 -12.56 -13.67 4.55
CA PHE A 184 -13.61 -12.65 4.37
C PHE A 184 -15.04 -13.20 4.51
N ASN A 185 -15.19 -14.43 4.99
CA ASN A 185 -16.51 -15.09 5.15
C ASN A 185 -17.35 -15.05 3.86
N GLY A 186 -16.68 -15.18 2.70
CA GLY A 186 -17.30 -15.09 1.38
C GLY A 186 -17.57 -16.42 0.75
N SER A 187 -18.50 -16.46 -0.22
CA SER A 187 -18.67 -17.64 -1.07
C SER A 187 -17.51 -17.75 -2.07
N ARG A 188 -17.08 -18.97 -2.38
CA ARG A 188 -16.00 -19.19 -3.36
C ARG A 188 -16.32 -18.63 -4.75
N SER A 189 -17.58 -18.70 -5.18
CA SER A 189 -18.02 -18.14 -6.47
C SER A 189 -17.83 -16.62 -6.51
N HIS A 190 -18.18 -15.93 -5.45
CA HIS A 190 -17.98 -14.48 -5.32
C HIS A 190 -16.49 -14.10 -5.32
N ILE A 191 -15.66 -14.83 -4.57
CA ILE A 191 -14.21 -14.60 -4.54
C ILE A 191 -13.56 -14.88 -5.90
N THR A 192 -14.03 -15.88 -6.62
CA THR A 192 -13.54 -16.21 -7.97
C THR A 192 -13.67 -15.01 -8.92
N SER A 193 -14.76 -14.24 -8.85
CA SER A 193 -14.92 -13.05 -9.70
C SER A 193 -13.88 -11.98 -9.38
N TYR A 194 -13.55 -11.74 -8.10
CA TYR A 194 -12.49 -10.78 -7.72
C TYR A 194 -11.12 -11.20 -8.27
N ILE A 195 -10.81 -12.51 -8.27
CA ILE A 195 -9.53 -13.01 -8.77
C ILE A 195 -9.46 -12.84 -10.29
N ILE A 196 -10.50 -13.24 -11.03
CA ILE A 196 -10.55 -13.12 -12.50
C ILE A 196 -10.50 -11.65 -12.93
N ASP A 197 -11.19 -10.76 -12.22
CA ASP A 197 -11.21 -9.31 -12.48
C ASP A 197 -9.87 -8.61 -12.15
N GLY A 198 -8.84 -9.32 -11.69
CA GLY A 198 -7.55 -8.73 -11.30
C GLY A 198 -7.63 -7.84 -10.06
N LYS A 199 -8.64 -8.05 -9.19
CA LYS A 199 -8.84 -7.30 -7.94
C LYS A 199 -8.09 -7.91 -6.75
N VAL A 200 -7.35 -9.00 -6.98
CA VAL A 200 -6.59 -9.72 -5.95
C VAL A 200 -5.11 -9.66 -6.26
N SER A 201 -4.31 -9.34 -5.25
CA SER A 201 -2.86 -9.43 -5.32
C SER A 201 -2.30 -10.26 -4.17
N VAL A 202 -1.19 -10.95 -4.43
CA VAL A 202 -0.40 -11.67 -3.44
C VAL A 202 0.99 -11.05 -3.44
N ASN A 203 1.44 -10.57 -2.28
CA ASN A 203 2.71 -9.85 -2.11
C ASN A 203 2.90 -8.72 -3.15
N GLY A 204 1.82 -7.97 -3.42
CA GLY A 204 1.81 -6.90 -4.39
C GLY A 204 1.69 -7.33 -5.87
N ARG A 205 1.74 -8.64 -6.18
CA ARG A 205 1.57 -9.15 -7.54
C ARG A 205 0.11 -9.50 -7.81
N ILE A 206 -0.47 -8.97 -8.90
CA ILE A 206 -1.83 -9.33 -9.32
C ILE A 206 -1.87 -10.80 -9.74
N ILE A 207 -2.82 -11.53 -9.17
CA ILE A 207 -3.05 -12.95 -9.46
C ILE A 207 -4.46 -13.11 -10.02
N THR A 208 -4.55 -13.75 -11.19
CA THR A 208 -5.83 -14.06 -11.87
C THR A 208 -6.18 -15.55 -11.87
N SER A 209 -5.31 -16.39 -11.29
CA SER A 209 -5.53 -17.84 -11.17
C SER A 209 -6.10 -18.19 -9.81
N ASN A 210 -7.29 -18.76 -9.77
CA ASN A 210 -7.93 -19.27 -8.55
C ASN A 210 -7.12 -20.37 -7.87
N ALA A 211 -6.39 -21.15 -8.69
CA ALA A 211 -5.60 -22.29 -8.24
C ALA A 211 -4.20 -21.89 -7.72
N TYR A 212 -3.89 -20.60 -7.63
CA TYR A 212 -2.63 -20.15 -7.08
C TYR A 212 -2.45 -20.70 -5.67
N ASN A 213 -1.33 -21.38 -5.41
CA ASN A 213 -1.00 -21.95 -4.11
C ASN A 213 -0.26 -20.93 -3.24
N LEU A 214 -0.80 -20.66 -2.07
CA LEU A 214 -0.24 -19.75 -1.11
C LEU A 214 0.86 -20.41 -0.28
N LYS A 215 1.82 -19.59 0.17
CA LYS A 215 2.88 -19.95 1.11
C LYS A 215 2.67 -19.21 2.43
N ALA A 216 3.15 -19.79 3.52
CA ALA A 216 3.13 -19.14 4.82
C ALA A 216 3.85 -17.77 4.74
N GLY A 217 3.24 -16.75 5.33
CA GLY A 217 3.68 -15.36 5.26
C GLY A 217 3.10 -14.55 4.09
N ASP A 218 2.45 -15.18 3.10
CA ASP A 218 1.87 -14.45 1.97
C ASP A 218 0.82 -13.43 2.43
N ILE A 219 0.95 -12.21 1.91
CA ILE A 219 0.00 -11.11 2.12
C ILE A 219 -0.92 -11.04 0.90
N ILE A 220 -2.20 -11.25 1.14
CA ILE A 220 -3.25 -11.22 0.13
C ILE A 220 -4.04 -9.94 0.29
N SER A 221 -4.07 -9.09 -0.72
CA SER A 221 -4.91 -7.89 -0.78
C SER A 221 -6.06 -8.10 -1.73
N VAL A 222 -7.28 -7.86 -1.27
CA VAL A 222 -8.51 -7.95 -2.07
C VAL A 222 -9.15 -6.57 -2.13
N ARG A 223 -9.19 -6.00 -3.33
CA ARG A 223 -9.70 -4.64 -3.55
C ARG A 223 -11.16 -4.54 -3.08
N GLY A 224 -11.41 -3.65 -2.12
CA GLY A 224 -12.74 -3.42 -1.55
C GLY A 224 -13.09 -4.33 -0.37
N LEU A 225 -12.31 -5.39 -0.06
CA LEU A 225 -12.53 -6.24 1.11
C LEU A 225 -11.45 -6.05 2.19
N GLY A 226 -10.20 -5.75 1.80
CA GLY A 226 -9.11 -5.53 2.73
C GLY A 226 -7.92 -6.48 2.50
N LYS A 227 -7.13 -6.71 3.55
CA LYS A 227 -5.91 -7.53 3.49
C LYS A 227 -5.96 -8.65 4.51
N ILE A 228 -5.42 -9.80 4.13
CA ILE A 228 -5.18 -10.94 5.01
C ILE A 228 -3.75 -11.43 4.82
N ARG A 229 -3.16 -11.95 5.90
CA ARG A 229 -1.88 -12.66 5.85
C ARG A 229 -2.13 -14.12 6.18
N TYR A 230 -1.76 -15.02 5.28
CA TYR A 230 -1.74 -16.45 5.56
C TYR A 230 -0.55 -16.75 6.46
N MET A 231 -0.81 -17.20 7.69
CA MET A 231 0.25 -17.39 8.69
C MET A 231 0.88 -18.76 8.56
N ASP A 232 0.09 -19.80 8.81
CA ASP A 232 0.62 -21.18 8.83
C ASP A 232 -0.49 -22.23 8.73
N THR A 233 -0.07 -23.45 8.42
CA THR A 233 -0.85 -24.68 8.56
C THR A 233 -0.68 -25.26 9.96
N LEU A 234 -1.79 -25.41 10.69
CA LEU A 234 -1.77 -25.92 12.07
C LEU A 234 -1.77 -27.45 12.11
N SER A 235 -2.63 -28.09 11.32
CA SER A 235 -2.81 -29.55 11.29
C SER A 235 -3.66 -29.98 10.11
N GLU A 236 -3.69 -31.27 9.82
CA GLU A 236 -4.68 -31.89 8.96
C GLU A 236 -5.82 -32.49 9.80
N THR A 237 -7.04 -32.30 9.34
CA THR A 237 -8.22 -32.91 9.96
C THR A 237 -8.36 -34.37 9.53
N LYS A 238 -9.07 -35.17 10.33
CA LYS A 238 -9.38 -36.60 9.99
C LYS A 238 -10.08 -36.77 8.63
N LYS A 239 -10.63 -35.69 8.06
CA LYS A 239 -11.29 -35.66 6.74
C LYS A 239 -10.38 -35.12 5.62
N GLY A 240 -9.07 -35.03 5.84
CA GLY A 240 -8.11 -34.52 4.84
C GLY A 240 -8.21 -33.04 4.55
N ARG A 241 -8.81 -32.23 5.45
CA ARG A 241 -8.82 -30.78 5.33
C ARG A 241 -7.66 -30.18 6.11
N ILE A 242 -7.14 -29.08 5.65
CA ILE A 242 -6.01 -28.36 6.23
C ILE A 242 -6.55 -27.28 7.18
N MET A 243 -6.18 -27.33 8.44
CA MET A 243 -6.44 -26.26 9.41
C MET A 243 -5.39 -25.18 9.25
N ILE A 244 -5.83 -23.94 9.03
CA ILE A 244 -4.93 -22.80 8.83
C ILE A 244 -5.24 -21.63 9.76
N THR A 245 -4.24 -20.77 9.95
CA THR A 245 -4.39 -19.48 10.62
C THR A 245 -4.20 -18.35 9.62
N ILE A 246 -5.10 -17.39 9.66
CA ILE A 246 -5.08 -16.18 8.86
C ILE A 246 -5.14 -14.99 9.81
N ASN A 247 -4.27 -14.01 9.59
CA ASN A 247 -4.38 -12.70 10.21
C ASN A 247 -5.09 -11.75 9.24
N LYS A 248 -6.31 -11.35 9.55
CA LYS A 248 -7.03 -10.31 8.80
C LYS A 248 -6.66 -8.96 9.36
N LEU A 249 -6.20 -8.07 8.48
CA LEU A 249 -5.86 -6.71 8.87
C LEU A 249 -7.14 -6.01 9.35
N SER A 250 -7.16 -5.66 10.62
CA SER A 250 -8.20 -4.84 11.25
C SER A 250 -7.77 -3.36 11.22
N LEU A 251 -8.48 -2.51 11.93
CA LEU A 251 -8.15 -1.10 12.03
C LEU A 251 -6.71 -0.90 12.52
N ILE A 252 -6.01 0.06 11.93
CA ILE A 252 -4.63 0.40 12.21
C ILE A 252 -4.58 1.06 13.60
N HIS A 253 -3.70 0.58 14.48
CA HIS A 253 -3.24 1.34 15.63
C HIS A 253 -1.96 2.08 15.22
N ILE A 254 -1.99 3.42 15.32
CA ILE A 254 -0.82 4.27 15.19
C ILE A 254 -0.53 4.78 16.59
N SER A 255 0.57 4.34 17.18
CA SER A 255 1.00 4.86 18.48
C SER A 255 1.79 6.15 18.27
N GLU A 256 1.38 7.21 18.93
CA GLU A 256 2.21 8.40 19.06
C GLU A 256 3.19 8.17 20.22
N PRO A 257 4.49 8.51 20.05
CA PRO A 257 5.40 8.50 21.17
C PRO A 257 4.84 9.44 22.23
N THR A 258 4.59 8.90 23.43
CA THR A 258 4.16 9.70 24.58
C THR A 258 5.23 10.76 24.82
N ARG A 259 4.90 12.03 24.58
CA ARG A 259 5.74 13.14 25.03
C ARG A 259 5.75 13.11 26.56
N HIS A 260 6.86 12.69 27.13
CA HIS A 260 7.20 12.92 28.54
C HIS A 260 7.74 14.33 28.72
#